data_0c289f8e57d51b627d73e4e71e0a179e
#
_entry.id   0c289f8e57d51b627d73e4e71e0a179e
#
_cell.length_a   1.000
_cell.length_b   1.000
_cell.length_c   1.000
_cell.angle_alpha   90.00
_cell.angle_beta   90.00
_cell.angle_gamma   90.00
#
_symmetry.space_group_name_H-M   'P 1'
#
loop_
_entity.id
_entity.type
_entity.pdbx_description
1 polymer ?
#
loop_
_entity_poly.entity_id
_entity_poly.type
_entity_poly.pdbx_seq_one_letter_code
_entity_poly.pdbx_strand_id
1 'polypeptide(L)'
;MDCKRLLETLTSEEKDLSFSEFANKYLRQMINDNRERSADNYKLAYNNLRSFIGKDDLLFRDITSKKLLEWIESMMESPRKRNLYPTCIKTMITAAMNEYNDYDNDIVPIKYNPFSRIKIPKNKRAEKRSVQIDVLKTFFSCNTPDTIKKQPSRMTIAKDVCMLIFCLAGINAADLYDMEKSCLDGWTLKYKRKKTRDKSDYEAYMEIKVPEIIRPLFSKYEGNKKLFSFADRYNVEKNFIYCIDKGCKEIMKATGINTPLSTYVFRHSWATIAQNDCGASTELVAFSLNHASAHKVTEGYIRKSYDPIDKLNEKVITKVFS
;
A
#
# COMPACT_ATOMS: atom_id res chain seq x y z
N MET A 1 55.57 -14.53 25.43
CA MET A 1 54.19 -14.47 24.91
C MET A 1 54.20 -15.14 23.57
N ASP A 2 53.53 -16.28 23.44
CA ASP A 2 53.72 -17.27 22.37
C ASP A 2 53.08 -16.79 21.05
N CYS A 3 53.88 -16.60 19.99
CA CYS A 3 53.41 -16.19 18.65
C CYS A 3 52.30 -17.10 18.12
N LYS A 4 52.26 -18.36 18.53
CA LYS A 4 51.16 -19.27 18.21
C LYS A 4 49.80 -18.82 18.82
N ARG A 5 49.80 -18.33 20.07
CA ARG A 5 48.61 -17.82 20.75
C ARG A 5 48.13 -16.50 20.13
N LEU A 6 49.03 -15.67 19.62
CA LEU A 6 48.70 -14.45 18.90
C LEU A 6 48.11 -14.78 17.50
N LEU A 7 48.65 -15.78 16.79
CA LEU A 7 48.11 -16.28 15.55
C LEU A 7 46.74 -16.96 15.72
N GLU A 8 46.57 -17.74 16.79
CA GLU A 8 45.28 -18.35 17.13
C GLU A 8 44.22 -17.31 17.54
N THR A 9 44.63 -16.18 18.15
CA THR A 9 43.72 -15.06 18.45
C THR A 9 43.43 -14.21 17.19
N LEU A 10 44.35 -14.18 16.20
CA LEU A 10 44.16 -13.51 14.89
C LEU A 10 43.47 -14.41 13.87
N THR A 11 43.46 -15.72 14.07
CA THR A 11 42.65 -16.70 13.35
C THR A 11 41.38 -17.12 14.12
N SER A 12 40.92 -16.31 15.09
CA SER A 12 39.57 -16.48 15.57
C SER A 12 38.70 -16.41 14.33
N GLU A 13 38.22 -17.57 13.88
CA GLU A 13 37.36 -17.81 12.77
C GLU A 13 36.37 -16.63 12.64
N GLU A 14 36.52 -15.85 11.58
CA GLU A 14 35.48 -14.88 11.19
C GLU A 14 34.21 -15.73 11.12
N LYS A 15 33.45 -15.72 12.21
CA LYS A 15 32.24 -16.52 12.32
C LYS A 15 31.38 -16.09 11.14
N ASP A 16 31.25 -16.96 10.15
CA ASP A 16 30.51 -16.69 8.92
C ASP A 16 29.10 -16.25 9.29
N LEU A 17 28.84 -14.96 9.23
CA LEU A 17 27.55 -14.41 9.58
C LEU A 17 26.50 -14.87 8.56
N SER A 18 25.46 -15.53 9.05
CA SER A 18 24.33 -15.96 8.24
C SER A 18 23.42 -14.78 7.91
N PHE A 19 23.31 -14.46 6.63
CA PHE A 19 22.29 -13.53 6.13
C PHE A 19 20.90 -14.13 6.27
N SER A 20 20.74 -15.44 6.16
CA SER A 20 19.46 -16.14 6.32
C SER A 20 18.90 -15.98 7.73
N GLU A 21 19.72 -16.13 8.76
CA GLU A 21 19.32 -15.92 10.16
C GLU A 21 18.87 -14.47 10.38
N PHE A 22 19.69 -13.51 9.91
CA PHE A 22 19.35 -12.10 10.00
C PHE A 22 18.04 -11.79 9.27
N ALA A 23 17.86 -12.24 8.02
CA ALA A 23 16.66 -12.02 7.23
C ALA A 23 15.41 -12.54 7.94
N ASN A 24 15.48 -13.75 8.52
CA ASN A 24 14.37 -14.32 9.28
C ASN A 24 14.07 -13.53 10.56
N LYS A 25 15.09 -13.04 11.28
CA LYS A 25 14.92 -12.14 12.43
C LYS A 25 14.24 -10.84 12.01
N TYR A 26 14.73 -10.21 10.95
CA TYR A 26 14.22 -8.95 10.42
C TYR A 26 12.74 -9.06 9.97
N LEU A 27 12.38 -10.17 9.30
CA LEU A 27 11.00 -10.45 8.90
C LEU A 27 10.07 -10.62 10.10
N ARG A 28 10.50 -11.34 11.15
CA ARG A 28 9.73 -11.49 12.39
C ARG A 28 9.50 -10.14 13.07
N GLN A 29 10.53 -9.30 13.14
CA GLN A 29 10.40 -7.96 13.69
C GLN A 29 9.39 -7.12 12.89
N MET A 30 9.44 -7.15 11.56
CA MET A 30 8.47 -6.42 10.73
C MET A 30 7.02 -6.87 11.00
N ILE A 31 6.79 -8.16 11.26
CA ILE A 31 5.46 -8.68 11.61
C ILE A 31 5.02 -8.15 12.98
N ASN A 32 5.90 -8.18 13.97
CA ASN A 32 5.64 -7.65 15.31
C ASN A 32 5.34 -6.14 15.28
N ASP A 33 5.95 -5.42 14.35
CA ASP A 33 5.71 -3.99 14.08
C ASP A 33 4.44 -3.72 13.24
N ASN A 34 3.55 -4.70 13.07
CA ASN A 34 2.34 -4.62 12.24
C ASN A 34 2.59 -4.25 10.77
N ARG A 35 3.75 -4.63 10.21
CA ARG A 35 4.18 -4.36 8.84
C ARG A 35 4.09 -5.59 7.93
N GLU A 36 3.09 -6.44 8.12
CA GLU A 36 2.93 -7.74 7.44
C GLU A 36 3.02 -7.65 5.91
N ARG A 37 2.30 -6.68 5.29
CA ARG A 37 2.36 -6.49 3.82
C ARG A 37 3.77 -6.14 3.31
N SER A 38 4.53 -5.43 4.11
CA SER A 38 5.93 -5.14 3.77
C SER A 38 6.77 -6.38 3.97
N ALA A 39 6.60 -7.11 5.07
CA ALA A 39 7.28 -8.36 5.35
C ALA A 39 7.11 -9.39 4.21
N ASP A 40 5.90 -9.50 3.64
CA ASP A 40 5.64 -10.35 2.46
C ASP A 40 6.56 -10.01 1.28
N ASN A 41 6.73 -8.73 0.96
CA ASN A 41 7.61 -8.30 -0.13
C ASN A 41 9.09 -8.64 0.16
N TYR A 42 9.53 -8.42 1.39
CA TYR A 42 10.89 -8.74 1.83
C TYR A 42 11.15 -10.26 1.81
N LYS A 43 10.17 -11.05 2.27
CA LYS A 43 10.22 -12.53 2.19
C LYS A 43 10.31 -13.03 0.76
N LEU A 44 9.52 -12.46 -0.15
CA LEU A 44 9.58 -12.82 -1.57
C LEU A 44 10.93 -12.45 -2.19
N ALA A 45 11.49 -11.29 -1.86
CA ALA A 45 12.81 -10.85 -2.30
C ALA A 45 13.91 -11.78 -1.79
N TYR A 46 13.89 -12.12 -0.50
CA TYR A 46 14.84 -13.03 0.12
C TYR A 46 14.78 -14.43 -0.51
N ASN A 47 13.58 -15.01 -0.65
CA ASN A 47 13.41 -16.33 -1.26
C ASN A 47 13.88 -16.35 -2.72
N ASN A 48 13.63 -15.28 -3.48
CA ASN A 48 14.07 -15.17 -4.87
C ASN A 48 15.60 -15.08 -4.98
N LEU A 49 16.26 -14.28 -4.11
CA LEU A 49 17.72 -14.23 -4.06
C LEU A 49 18.32 -15.58 -3.65
N ARG A 50 17.76 -16.22 -2.62
CA ARG A 50 18.19 -17.53 -2.15
C ARG A 50 18.13 -18.59 -3.25
N SER A 51 17.01 -18.65 -3.98
CA SER A 51 16.85 -19.56 -5.13
C SER A 51 17.84 -19.26 -6.25
N PHE A 52 18.13 -17.98 -6.51
CA PHE A 52 19.10 -17.59 -7.55
C PHE A 52 20.53 -18.01 -7.18
N ILE A 53 20.95 -17.84 -5.94
CA ILE A 53 22.28 -18.23 -5.46
C ILE A 53 22.39 -19.76 -5.33
N GLY A 54 21.26 -20.46 -5.13
CA GLY A 54 21.22 -21.92 -5.00
C GLY A 54 21.72 -22.46 -3.66
N LYS A 55 21.55 -21.69 -2.58
CA LYS A 55 21.92 -22.09 -1.21
C LYS A 55 20.74 -21.98 -0.27
N ASP A 56 20.56 -22.95 0.62
CA ASP A 56 19.50 -22.91 1.65
C ASP A 56 19.84 -21.94 2.79
N ASP A 57 21.08 -21.86 3.19
CA ASP A 57 21.60 -20.87 4.12
C ASP A 57 22.58 -19.94 3.40
N LEU A 58 22.19 -18.65 3.29
CA LEU A 58 23.00 -17.62 2.69
C LEU A 58 23.86 -16.95 3.75
N LEU A 59 25.17 -16.92 3.53
CA LEU A 59 26.11 -16.12 4.32
C LEU A 59 26.26 -14.73 3.68
N PHE A 60 26.61 -13.71 4.46
CA PHE A 60 26.89 -12.37 3.90
C PHE A 60 27.97 -12.39 2.80
N ARG A 61 28.99 -13.22 2.93
CA ARG A 61 30.05 -13.40 1.91
C ARG A 61 29.53 -13.98 0.58
N ASP A 62 28.40 -14.70 0.57
CA ASP A 62 27.81 -15.25 -0.65
C ASP A 62 27.15 -14.16 -1.50
N ILE A 63 26.80 -13.02 -0.90
CA ILE A 63 26.09 -11.92 -1.54
C ILE A 63 27.11 -10.90 -2.06
N THR A 64 27.68 -11.19 -3.21
CA THR A 64 28.67 -10.29 -3.84
C THR A 64 28.02 -9.31 -4.83
N SER A 65 28.68 -8.18 -5.08
CA SER A 65 28.18 -7.20 -6.07
C SER A 65 27.98 -7.82 -7.45
N LYS A 66 28.87 -8.75 -7.88
CA LYS A 66 28.75 -9.46 -9.14
C LYS A 66 27.48 -10.31 -9.20
N LYS A 67 27.27 -11.17 -8.20
CA LYS A 67 26.06 -12.01 -8.11
C LYS A 67 24.77 -11.19 -8.04
N LEU A 68 24.79 -10.04 -7.35
CA LEU A 68 23.64 -9.14 -7.29
C LEU A 68 23.32 -8.51 -8.65
N LEU A 69 24.33 -8.14 -9.45
CA LEU A 69 24.11 -7.65 -10.80
C LEU A 69 23.50 -8.74 -11.69
N GLU A 70 24.06 -9.94 -11.70
CA GLU A 70 23.53 -11.09 -12.42
C GLU A 70 22.08 -11.42 -12.00
N TRP A 71 21.80 -11.37 -10.69
CA TRP A 71 20.46 -11.56 -10.15
C TRP A 71 19.47 -10.47 -10.60
N ILE A 72 19.87 -9.20 -10.60
CA ILE A 72 19.03 -8.09 -11.09
C ILE A 72 18.76 -8.25 -12.58
N GLU A 73 19.73 -8.70 -13.35
CA GLU A 73 19.59 -8.96 -14.78
C GLU A 73 18.66 -10.14 -15.06
N SER A 74 18.69 -11.19 -14.24
CA SER A 74 17.79 -12.33 -14.40
C SER A 74 16.28 -11.96 -14.28
N MET A 75 15.97 -10.78 -13.77
CA MET A 75 14.60 -10.27 -13.61
C MET A 75 14.18 -9.27 -14.69
N MET A 76 14.80 -9.26 -15.87
CA MET A 76 14.55 -8.28 -16.96
C MET A 76 13.07 -8.22 -17.38
N GLU A 77 12.37 -9.34 -17.43
CA GLU A 77 10.97 -9.42 -17.82
C GLU A 77 9.98 -8.89 -16.75
N SER A 78 10.47 -8.64 -15.54
CA SER A 78 9.67 -8.16 -14.41
C SER A 78 10.19 -6.84 -13.84
N PRO A 79 9.90 -5.68 -14.46
CA PRO A 79 10.41 -4.37 -14.03
C PRO A 79 10.14 -4.08 -12.55
N ARG A 80 8.97 -4.50 -12.04
CA ARG A 80 8.62 -4.33 -10.63
C ARG A 80 9.53 -5.15 -9.71
N LYS A 81 9.76 -6.43 -10.02
CA LYS A 81 10.64 -7.30 -9.20
C LYS A 81 12.07 -6.77 -9.25
N ARG A 82 12.54 -6.39 -10.44
CA ARG A 82 13.87 -5.86 -10.71
C ARG A 82 14.19 -4.57 -9.90
N ASN A 83 13.19 -3.81 -9.51
CA ASN A 83 13.36 -2.67 -8.61
C ASN A 83 13.12 -3.05 -7.14
N LEU A 84 11.99 -3.69 -6.85
CA LEU A 84 11.52 -3.93 -5.49
C LEU A 84 12.45 -4.90 -4.74
N TYR A 85 12.81 -6.02 -5.35
CA TYR A 85 13.56 -7.06 -4.65
C TYR A 85 14.97 -6.61 -4.25
N PRO A 86 15.77 -6.01 -5.14
CA PRO A 86 17.07 -5.46 -4.75
C PRO A 86 16.96 -4.36 -3.69
N THR A 87 15.90 -3.55 -3.74
CA THR A 87 15.65 -2.53 -2.71
C THR A 87 15.39 -3.18 -1.34
N CYS A 88 14.60 -4.25 -1.26
CA CYS A 88 14.36 -4.98 -0.02
C CYS A 88 15.66 -5.58 0.52
N ILE A 89 16.45 -6.27 -0.31
CA ILE A 89 17.73 -6.88 0.10
C ILE A 89 18.74 -5.81 0.56
N LYS A 90 18.86 -4.71 -0.19
CA LYS A 90 19.71 -3.58 0.20
C LYS A 90 19.34 -3.05 1.59
N THR A 91 18.04 -2.90 1.86
CA THR A 91 17.56 -2.44 3.17
C THR A 91 17.92 -3.42 4.27
N MET A 92 17.74 -4.74 4.05
CA MET A 92 18.15 -5.77 5.02
C MET A 92 19.64 -5.75 5.29
N ILE A 93 20.48 -5.65 4.26
CA ILE A 93 21.95 -5.61 4.42
C ILE A 93 22.35 -4.35 5.18
N THR A 94 21.76 -3.19 4.85
CA THR A 94 22.04 -1.95 5.59
C THR A 94 21.64 -2.08 7.06
N ALA A 95 20.48 -2.67 7.34
CA ALA A 95 20.03 -2.91 8.72
C ALA A 95 20.98 -3.86 9.48
N ALA A 96 21.47 -4.92 8.80
CA ALA A 96 22.45 -5.83 9.39
C ALA A 96 23.79 -5.15 9.68
N MET A 97 24.27 -4.32 8.77
CA MET A 97 25.48 -3.53 9.00
C MET A 97 25.34 -2.60 10.20
N ASN A 98 24.18 -1.95 10.35
CA ASN A 98 23.91 -1.08 11.49
C ASN A 98 23.77 -1.84 12.82
N GLU A 99 23.39 -3.12 12.79
CA GLU A 99 23.25 -3.94 13.99
C GLU A 99 24.56 -4.61 14.42
N TYR A 100 25.35 -5.07 13.44
CA TYR A 100 26.53 -5.89 13.72
C TYR A 100 27.84 -5.12 13.71
N ASN A 101 27.92 -4.00 12.97
CA ASN A 101 29.13 -3.21 12.91
C ASN A 101 29.12 -2.14 14.00
N ASP A 102 30.21 -2.05 14.73
CA ASP A 102 30.52 -0.98 15.67
C ASP A 102 31.81 -0.28 15.21
N TYR A 103 31.60 0.79 14.44
CA TYR A 103 32.72 1.53 13.83
C TYR A 103 33.53 2.33 14.85
N ASP A 104 32.95 2.64 16.03
CA ASP A 104 33.64 3.37 17.09
C ASP A 104 34.69 2.49 17.79
N ASN A 105 34.45 1.16 17.79
CA ASN A 105 35.35 0.16 18.40
C ASN A 105 36.06 -0.71 17.36
N ASP A 106 36.08 -0.34 16.09
CA ASP A 106 36.69 -1.10 14.97
C ASP A 106 36.16 -2.54 14.81
N ILE A 107 34.96 -2.81 15.30
CA ILE A 107 34.29 -4.11 15.13
C ILE A 107 33.44 -4.08 13.86
N VAL A 108 33.96 -4.60 12.75
CA VAL A 108 33.31 -4.52 11.43
C VAL A 108 33.18 -5.91 10.79
N PRO A 109 32.27 -6.77 11.32
CA PRO A 109 32.07 -8.12 10.76
C PRO A 109 31.55 -8.10 9.32
N ILE A 110 30.75 -7.11 8.94
CA ILE A 110 30.28 -6.92 7.56
C ILE A 110 31.10 -5.81 6.92
N LYS A 111 32.25 -6.18 6.31
CA LYS A 111 33.28 -5.24 5.84
C LYS A 111 32.84 -4.30 4.71
N TYR A 112 31.89 -4.70 3.88
CA TYR A 112 31.43 -3.85 2.77
C TYR A 112 29.95 -4.06 2.43
N ASN A 113 29.32 -3.02 1.89
CA ASN A 113 27.96 -3.11 1.37
C ASN A 113 28.02 -3.50 -0.13
N PRO A 114 27.54 -4.70 -0.51
CA PRO A 114 27.60 -5.14 -1.90
C PRO A 114 26.78 -4.27 -2.87
N PHE A 115 25.87 -3.42 -2.34
CA PHE A 115 25.12 -2.45 -3.14
C PHE A 115 25.80 -1.09 -3.32
N SER A 116 26.98 -0.86 -2.73
CA SER A 116 27.64 0.45 -2.76
C SER A 116 27.85 1.02 -4.18
N ARG A 117 28.09 0.14 -5.15
CA ARG A 117 28.30 0.50 -6.57
C ARG A 117 27.16 0.04 -7.49
N ILE A 118 26.07 -0.50 -6.96
CA ILE A 118 24.94 -1.01 -7.75
C ILE A 118 23.86 0.06 -7.84
N LYS A 119 23.56 0.48 -9.09
CA LYS A 119 22.40 1.34 -9.36
C LYS A 119 21.17 0.45 -9.60
N ILE A 120 20.30 0.37 -8.60
CA ILE A 120 19.04 -0.36 -8.72
C ILE A 120 18.16 0.32 -9.81
N PRO A 121 17.68 -0.43 -10.81
CA PRO A 121 16.84 0.12 -11.86
C PRO A 121 15.56 0.73 -11.31
N LYS A 122 15.19 1.92 -11.77
CA LYS A 122 13.94 2.57 -11.37
C LYS A 122 12.75 1.94 -12.10
N ASN A 123 11.62 1.77 -11.43
CA ASN A 123 10.38 1.44 -12.12
C ASN A 123 9.96 2.59 -13.03
N LYS A 124 9.45 2.28 -14.21
CA LYS A 124 8.70 3.25 -15.00
C LYS A 124 7.48 3.68 -14.17
N ARG A 125 7.11 4.96 -14.24
CA ARG A 125 5.85 5.41 -13.64
C ARG A 125 4.72 4.57 -14.23
N ALA A 126 3.88 4.02 -13.35
CA ALA A 126 2.65 3.37 -13.80
C ALA A 126 1.80 4.37 -14.60
N GLU A 127 1.20 3.92 -15.68
CA GLU A 127 0.23 4.72 -16.42
C GLU A 127 -0.88 5.19 -15.49
N LYS A 128 -1.42 6.39 -15.79
CA LYS A 128 -2.54 6.94 -15.03
C LYS A 128 -3.73 5.97 -15.16
N ARG A 129 -4.29 5.57 -14.03
CA ARG A 129 -5.36 4.56 -13.95
C ARG A 129 -6.75 5.17 -13.90
N SER A 130 -6.90 6.47 -14.13
CA SER A 130 -8.21 7.12 -14.18
C SER A 130 -8.96 6.72 -15.46
N VAL A 131 -10.28 6.65 -15.37
CA VAL A 131 -11.16 6.43 -16.51
C VAL A 131 -12.03 7.65 -16.77
N GLN A 132 -12.59 7.75 -17.98
CA GLN A 132 -13.48 8.83 -18.39
C GLN A 132 -14.81 8.77 -17.64
N ILE A 133 -15.49 9.91 -17.54
CA ILE A 133 -16.77 10.05 -16.83
C ILE A 133 -17.82 9.07 -17.39
N ASP A 134 -17.89 8.88 -18.71
CA ASP A 134 -18.85 7.97 -19.33
C ASP A 134 -18.63 6.50 -18.90
N VAL A 135 -17.38 6.08 -18.69
CA VAL A 135 -17.07 4.76 -18.16
C VAL A 135 -17.60 4.61 -16.72
N LEU A 136 -17.46 5.67 -15.89
CA LEU A 136 -18.01 5.68 -14.53
C LEU A 136 -19.54 5.64 -14.55
N LYS A 137 -20.19 6.46 -15.41
CA LYS A 137 -21.65 6.44 -15.59
C LYS A 137 -22.13 5.05 -16.00
N THR A 138 -21.50 4.42 -16.97
CA THR A 138 -21.81 3.06 -17.42
C THR A 138 -21.63 2.03 -16.31
N PHE A 139 -20.56 2.13 -15.52
CA PHE A 139 -20.30 1.23 -14.40
C PHE A 139 -21.36 1.36 -13.30
N PHE A 140 -21.69 2.60 -12.90
CA PHE A 140 -22.65 2.83 -11.81
C PHE A 140 -24.11 2.60 -12.23
N SER A 141 -24.44 2.75 -13.49
CA SER A 141 -25.78 2.42 -14.03
C SER A 141 -26.03 0.93 -14.29
N CYS A 142 -24.97 0.10 -14.18
CA CYS A 142 -25.11 -1.33 -14.42
C CYS A 142 -26.14 -1.96 -13.48
N ASN A 143 -27.12 -2.67 -14.03
CA ASN A 143 -28.01 -3.51 -13.25
C ASN A 143 -27.23 -4.68 -12.66
N THR A 144 -27.26 -4.78 -11.34
CA THR A 144 -26.62 -5.88 -10.63
C THR A 144 -27.70 -6.80 -10.06
N PRO A 145 -27.54 -8.13 -10.22
CA PRO A 145 -28.58 -9.06 -9.78
C PRO A 145 -28.73 -9.01 -8.25
N ASP A 146 -29.99 -8.96 -7.81
CA ASP A 146 -30.32 -9.21 -6.41
C ASP A 146 -30.07 -10.67 -6.07
N THR A 147 -29.84 -10.95 -4.79
CA THR A 147 -29.29 -12.23 -4.38
C THR A 147 -30.31 -13.35 -4.30
N ILE A 148 -29.84 -14.54 -4.63
CA ILE A 148 -30.55 -15.82 -4.43
C ILE A 148 -30.74 -16.17 -2.94
N LYS A 149 -30.02 -15.54 -1.98
CA LYS A 149 -29.99 -15.88 -0.56
C LYS A 149 -30.02 -14.68 0.41
N LYS A 150 -30.76 -13.63 0.13
CA LYS A 150 -30.83 -12.41 0.97
C LYS A 150 -29.50 -11.66 1.19
N GLN A 151 -28.45 -12.00 0.45
CA GLN A 151 -27.15 -11.31 0.56
C GLN A 151 -26.80 -10.66 -0.79
N PRO A 152 -26.19 -9.46 -0.79
CA PRO A 152 -25.81 -8.78 -2.04
C PRO A 152 -24.87 -9.64 -2.90
N SER A 153 -25.09 -9.69 -4.21
CA SER A 153 -24.20 -10.36 -5.14
C SER A 153 -22.82 -9.73 -5.13
N ARG A 154 -21.82 -10.43 -5.68
CA ARG A 154 -20.47 -9.86 -5.83
C ARG A 154 -20.47 -8.60 -6.67
N MET A 155 -21.23 -8.57 -7.75
CA MET A 155 -21.41 -7.39 -8.61
C MET A 155 -21.99 -6.23 -7.81
N THR A 156 -23.06 -6.48 -7.04
CA THR A 156 -23.71 -5.46 -6.19
C THR A 156 -22.74 -4.89 -5.16
N ILE A 157 -22.02 -5.75 -4.44
CA ILE A 157 -21.02 -5.29 -3.46
C ILE A 157 -19.92 -4.46 -4.14
N ALA A 158 -19.43 -4.91 -5.29
CA ALA A 158 -18.39 -4.18 -6.01
C ALA A 158 -18.87 -2.81 -6.45
N LYS A 159 -20.07 -2.71 -7.03
CA LYS A 159 -20.67 -1.44 -7.42
C LYS A 159 -20.84 -0.50 -6.25
N ASP A 160 -21.43 -0.98 -5.17
CA ASP A 160 -21.73 -0.17 -3.99
C ASP A 160 -20.45 0.29 -3.25
N VAL A 161 -19.47 -0.59 -3.11
CA VAL A 161 -18.18 -0.22 -2.49
C VAL A 161 -17.41 0.76 -3.38
N CYS A 162 -17.40 0.58 -4.70
CA CYS A 162 -16.80 1.55 -5.61
C CYS A 162 -17.52 2.91 -5.58
N MET A 163 -18.84 2.91 -5.38
CA MET A 163 -19.63 4.13 -5.17
C MET A 163 -19.26 4.81 -3.85
N LEU A 164 -19.12 4.06 -2.75
CA LEU A 164 -18.61 4.60 -1.48
C LEU A 164 -17.21 5.20 -1.66
N ILE A 165 -16.29 4.48 -2.33
CA ILE A 165 -14.94 4.98 -2.59
C ILE A 165 -14.98 6.29 -3.37
N PHE A 166 -15.75 6.35 -4.45
CA PHE A 166 -15.81 7.53 -5.30
C PHE A 166 -16.47 8.71 -4.57
N CYS A 167 -17.63 8.51 -3.94
CA CYS A 167 -18.39 9.57 -3.29
C CYS A 167 -17.81 10.04 -1.95
N LEU A 168 -16.87 9.31 -1.37
CA LEU A 168 -16.12 9.71 -0.18
C LEU A 168 -14.70 10.20 -0.55
N ALA A 169 -14.60 11.08 -1.54
CA ALA A 169 -13.36 11.71 -2.00
C ALA A 169 -12.23 10.71 -2.27
N GLY A 170 -12.55 9.56 -2.82
CA GLY A 170 -11.57 8.54 -3.15
C GLY A 170 -10.99 7.80 -1.93
N ILE A 171 -11.76 7.59 -0.87
CA ILE A 171 -11.34 6.79 0.29
C ILE A 171 -10.76 5.44 -0.12
N ASN A 172 -9.84 4.85 0.66
CA ASN A 172 -9.36 3.51 0.33
C ASN A 172 -10.33 2.42 0.82
N ALA A 173 -10.46 1.34 0.05
CA ALA A 173 -11.24 0.17 0.45
C ALA A 173 -10.80 -0.43 1.80
N ALA A 174 -9.49 -0.36 2.11
CA ALA A 174 -8.95 -0.79 3.40
C ALA A 174 -9.47 0.02 4.58
N ASP A 175 -9.68 1.35 4.38
CA ASP A 175 -10.23 2.22 5.42
C ASP A 175 -11.72 1.91 5.63
N LEU A 176 -12.49 1.66 4.56
CA LEU A 176 -13.90 1.23 4.66
C LEU A 176 -14.06 -0.12 5.37
N TYR A 177 -13.15 -1.07 5.10
CA TYR A 177 -13.19 -2.39 5.73
C TYR A 177 -13.00 -2.33 7.26
N ASP A 178 -12.13 -1.44 7.74
CA ASP A 178 -11.68 -1.38 9.14
C ASP A 178 -12.33 -0.24 9.95
N MET A 179 -13.26 0.50 9.32
CA MET A 179 -13.85 1.71 9.91
C MET A 179 -14.70 1.40 11.14
N GLU A 180 -14.39 2.06 12.26
CA GLU A 180 -15.15 1.93 13.50
C GLU A 180 -16.49 2.69 13.43
N LYS A 181 -17.49 2.26 14.19
CA LYS A 181 -18.79 2.97 14.28
C LYS A 181 -18.63 4.40 14.81
N SER A 182 -17.70 4.60 15.72
CA SER A 182 -17.36 5.92 16.26
C SER A 182 -16.80 6.92 15.25
N CYS A 183 -16.43 6.45 14.06
CA CYS A 183 -15.98 7.32 12.97
C CYS A 183 -17.14 8.10 12.32
N LEU A 184 -18.41 7.71 12.55
CA LEU A 184 -19.57 8.40 12.01
C LEU A 184 -20.19 9.28 13.09
N ASP A 185 -20.12 10.61 12.89
CA ASP A 185 -20.74 11.62 13.73
C ASP A 185 -21.80 12.38 12.91
N GLY A 186 -23.08 12.06 13.17
CA GLY A 186 -24.16 12.45 12.28
C GLY A 186 -23.93 11.92 10.86
N TRP A 187 -23.81 12.80 9.89
CA TRP A 187 -23.43 12.44 8.49
C TRP A 187 -22.05 12.97 8.12
N THR A 188 -21.13 12.98 9.07
CA THR A 188 -19.71 13.30 8.85
C THR A 188 -18.86 12.12 9.29
N LEU A 189 -18.04 11.59 8.36
CA LEU A 189 -17.01 10.60 8.69
C LEU A 189 -15.77 11.32 9.22
N LYS A 190 -15.29 10.88 10.39
CA LYS A 190 -14.08 11.35 11.07
C LYS A 190 -13.17 10.16 11.31
N TYR A 191 -12.12 10.00 10.54
CA TYR A 191 -11.29 8.79 10.61
C TYR A 191 -9.81 9.08 10.42
N LYS A 192 -8.98 8.16 10.90
CA LYS A 192 -7.53 8.15 10.67
C LYS A 192 -7.20 7.11 9.61
N ARG A 193 -6.51 7.52 8.55
CA ARG A 193 -6.16 6.62 7.45
C ARG A 193 -5.26 5.49 7.92
N LYS A 194 -5.68 4.24 7.79
CA LYS A 194 -5.00 3.02 8.26
C LYS A 194 -3.52 2.94 7.84
N LYS A 195 -3.20 3.26 6.60
CA LYS A 195 -1.84 3.12 6.04
C LYS A 195 -0.83 4.08 6.64
N THR A 196 -1.24 5.25 7.11
CA THR A 196 -0.35 6.37 7.45
C THR A 196 -0.58 6.93 8.85
N ARG A 197 -1.58 6.46 9.61
CA ARG A 197 -1.90 6.95 10.95
C ARG A 197 -0.71 6.93 11.91
N ASP A 198 0.12 5.86 11.85
CA ASP A 198 1.28 5.69 12.74
C ASP A 198 2.55 6.37 12.22
N LYS A 199 2.48 7.09 11.08
CA LYS A 199 3.63 7.69 10.38
C LYS A 199 3.50 9.20 10.18
N SER A 200 2.38 9.77 10.53
CA SER A 200 2.06 11.18 10.33
C SER A 200 1.94 11.88 11.66
N ASP A 201 2.56 13.04 11.81
CA ASP A 201 2.46 13.88 13.01
C ASP A 201 1.00 14.28 13.32
N TYR A 202 0.13 14.27 12.31
CA TYR A 202 -1.31 14.51 12.41
C TYR A 202 -2.14 13.22 12.34
N GLU A 203 -1.52 12.05 12.55
CA GLU A 203 -2.17 10.73 12.56
C GLU A 203 -3.02 10.44 11.30
N ALA A 204 -2.76 11.16 10.20
CA ALA A 204 -3.50 11.08 8.94
C ALA A 204 -5.03 11.23 9.11
N TYR A 205 -5.47 12.13 10.00
CA TYR A 205 -6.87 12.41 10.28
C TYR A 205 -7.58 13.06 9.08
N MET A 206 -8.85 12.70 8.88
CA MET A 206 -9.71 13.18 7.80
C MET A 206 -11.14 13.34 8.27
N GLU A 207 -11.79 14.41 7.83
CA GLU A 207 -13.24 14.59 7.93
C GLU A 207 -13.83 14.70 6.53
N ILE A 208 -15.00 14.09 6.31
CA ILE A 208 -15.75 14.20 5.06
C ILE A 208 -17.24 14.03 5.34
N LYS A 209 -18.06 14.93 4.81
CA LYS A 209 -19.52 14.79 4.81
C LYS A 209 -19.95 13.65 3.92
N VAL A 210 -20.87 12.85 4.40
CA VAL A 210 -21.46 11.74 3.65
C VAL A 210 -22.54 12.29 2.70
N PRO A 211 -22.30 12.25 1.37
CA PRO A 211 -23.31 12.71 0.39
C PRO A 211 -24.59 11.91 0.47
N GLU A 212 -25.73 12.57 0.24
CA GLU A 212 -27.05 11.93 0.35
C GLU A 212 -27.21 10.69 -0.53
N ILE A 213 -26.67 10.73 -1.73
CA ILE A 213 -26.72 9.64 -2.70
C ILE A 213 -26.19 8.31 -2.19
N ILE A 214 -25.26 8.31 -1.22
CA ILE A 214 -24.68 7.09 -0.65
C ILE A 214 -25.18 6.75 0.75
N ARG A 215 -25.99 7.60 1.39
CA ARG A 215 -26.55 7.32 2.74
C ARG A 215 -27.31 5.98 2.82
N PRO A 216 -28.10 5.57 1.80
CA PRO A 216 -28.75 4.26 1.82
C PRO A 216 -27.76 3.08 1.93
N LEU A 217 -26.52 3.24 1.45
CA LEU A 217 -25.50 2.19 1.54
C LEU A 217 -24.99 1.99 2.96
N PHE A 218 -25.05 3.01 3.82
CA PHE A 218 -24.69 2.89 5.25
C PHE A 218 -25.66 1.97 5.97
N SER A 219 -26.97 2.11 5.74
CA SER A 219 -27.97 1.19 6.31
C SER A 219 -27.89 -0.20 5.67
N LYS A 220 -27.68 -0.29 4.35
CA LYS A 220 -27.55 -1.58 3.62
C LYS A 220 -26.39 -2.42 4.12
N TYR A 221 -25.28 -1.80 4.48
CA TYR A 221 -24.05 -2.45 4.91
C TYR A 221 -23.73 -2.18 6.39
N GLU A 222 -24.72 -1.89 7.20
CA GLU A 222 -24.51 -1.69 8.64
C GLU A 222 -23.83 -2.92 9.26
N GLY A 223 -22.72 -2.71 9.98
CA GLY A 223 -21.93 -3.77 10.59
C GLY A 223 -22.25 -3.98 12.07
N ASN A 224 -21.92 -5.16 12.57
CA ASN A 224 -22.10 -5.46 14.00
C ASN A 224 -20.99 -4.81 14.86
N LYS A 225 -19.73 -5.06 14.52
CA LYS A 225 -18.54 -4.58 15.25
C LYS A 225 -17.97 -3.31 14.66
N LYS A 226 -17.96 -3.21 13.33
CA LYS A 226 -17.44 -2.07 12.56
C LYS A 226 -18.60 -1.25 11.99
N LEU A 227 -18.30 -0.09 11.40
CA LEU A 227 -19.30 0.74 10.75
C LEU A 227 -20.00 -0.02 9.62
N PHE A 228 -19.21 -0.75 8.82
CA PHE A 228 -19.72 -1.58 7.74
C PHE A 228 -19.55 -3.07 8.03
N SER A 229 -20.50 -3.88 7.59
CA SER A 229 -20.52 -5.34 7.70
C SER A 229 -19.47 -6.07 6.86
N PHE A 230 -18.57 -5.33 6.23
CA PHE A 230 -17.52 -5.94 5.39
C PHE A 230 -16.57 -6.82 6.22
N ALA A 231 -16.20 -6.38 7.42
CA ALA A 231 -15.38 -7.17 8.34
C ALA A 231 -16.14 -8.35 8.97
N ASP A 232 -17.46 -8.28 9.06
CA ASP A 232 -18.31 -9.41 9.51
C ASP A 232 -18.40 -10.49 8.42
N ARG A 233 -18.37 -10.09 7.15
CA ARG A 233 -18.52 -10.99 5.99
C ARG A 233 -17.19 -11.59 5.49
N TYR A 234 -16.09 -10.86 5.61
CA TYR A 234 -14.78 -11.26 5.12
C TYR A 234 -13.79 -11.32 6.27
N ASN A 235 -13.20 -12.48 6.55
CA ASN A 235 -12.29 -12.67 7.67
C ASN A 235 -11.03 -11.80 7.59
N VAL A 236 -10.60 -11.44 6.36
CA VAL A 236 -9.43 -10.59 6.13
C VAL A 236 -9.69 -9.59 5.01
N GLU A 237 -9.12 -8.41 5.13
CA GLU A 237 -9.21 -7.30 4.17
C GLU A 237 -8.86 -7.74 2.73
N LYS A 238 -7.89 -8.63 2.57
CA LYS A 238 -7.46 -9.15 1.26
C LYS A 238 -8.60 -9.85 0.52
N ASN A 239 -9.43 -10.64 1.23
CA ASN A 239 -10.57 -11.34 0.64
C ASN A 239 -11.69 -10.36 0.24
N PHE A 240 -11.90 -9.31 1.04
CA PHE A 240 -12.82 -8.22 0.70
C PHE A 240 -12.41 -7.52 -0.60
N ILE A 241 -11.17 -7.06 -0.69
CA ILE A 241 -10.64 -6.39 -1.89
C ILE A 241 -10.71 -7.33 -3.11
N TYR A 242 -10.33 -8.60 -2.94
CA TYR A 242 -10.43 -9.60 -4.01
C TYR A 242 -11.87 -9.81 -4.51
N CYS A 243 -12.84 -9.82 -3.60
CA CYS A 243 -14.27 -9.90 -3.97
C CYS A 243 -14.69 -8.70 -4.83
N ILE A 244 -14.29 -7.47 -4.44
CA ILE A 244 -14.60 -6.26 -5.20
C ILE A 244 -13.95 -6.31 -6.59
N ASP A 245 -12.67 -6.66 -6.67
CA ASP A 245 -11.95 -6.72 -7.95
C ASP A 245 -12.58 -7.77 -8.90
N LYS A 246 -13.07 -8.89 -8.37
CA LYS A 246 -13.82 -9.88 -9.16
C LYS A 246 -15.18 -9.35 -9.60
N GLY A 247 -15.91 -8.67 -8.71
CA GLY A 247 -17.20 -8.05 -9.05
C GLY A 247 -17.04 -6.93 -10.10
N CYS A 248 -15.99 -6.13 -10.02
CA CYS A 248 -15.66 -5.15 -11.06
C CYS A 248 -15.46 -5.82 -12.44
N LYS A 249 -14.77 -6.96 -12.50
CA LYS A 249 -14.58 -7.73 -13.74
C LYS A 249 -15.89 -8.28 -14.28
N GLU A 250 -16.80 -8.71 -13.41
CA GLU A 250 -18.14 -9.17 -13.78
C GLU A 250 -18.95 -8.01 -14.37
N ILE A 251 -18.92 -6.82 -13.75
CA ILE A 251 -19.57 -5.60 -14.28
C ILE A 251 -18.97 -5.21 -15.63
N MET A 252 -17.64 -5.18 -15.77
CA MET A 252 -16.96 -4.88 -17.02
C MET A 252 -17.45 -5.81 -18.14
N LYS A 253 -17.56 -7.11 -17.85
CA LYS A 253 -18.06 -8.09 -18.83
C LYS A 253 -19.53 -7.82 -19.20
N ALA A 254 -20.37 -7.48 -18.22
CA ALA A 254 -21.79 -7.21 -18.45
C ALA A 254 -22.06 -5.91 -19.22
N THR A 255 -21.17 -4.91 -19.06
CA THR A 255 -21.33 -3.57 -19.65
C THR A 255 -20.47 -3.32 -20.89
N GLY A 256 -19.59 -4.26 -21.25
CA GLY A 256 -18.67 -4.07 -22.38
C GLY A 256 -17.50 -3.10 -22.07
N ILE A 257 -17.26 -2.74 -20.81
CA ILE A 257 -16.13 -1.89 -20.44
C ILE A 257 -14.83 -2.66 -20.63
N ASN A 258 -13.96 -2.19 -21.52
CA ASN A 258 -12.68 -2.84 -21.83
C ASN A 258 -11.51 -2.34 -20.96
N THR A 259 -11.64 -1.17 -20.31
CA THR A 259 -10.60 -0.62 -19.43
C THR A 259 -10.60 -1.35 -18.09
N PRO A 260 -9.46 -1.85 -17.62
CA PRO A 260 -9.39 -2.56 -16.35
C PRO A 260 -9.84 -1.69 -15.17
N LEU A 261 -10.84 -2.14 -14.42
CA LEU A 261 -11.35 -1.48 -13.23
C LEU A 261 -10.93 -2.21 -11.95
N SER A 262 -10.62 -1.45 -10.92
CA SER A 262 -10.33 -1.91 -9.56
C SER A 262 -10.68 -0.78 -8.59
N THR A 263 -10.75 -1.08 -7.31
CA THR A 263 -11.01 -0.07 -6.26
C THR A 263 -10.13 1.19 -6.41
N TYR A 264 -8.89 1.01 -6.83
CA TYR A 264 -7.92 2.10 -6.97
C TYR A 264 -8.21 3.01 -8.17
N VAL A 265 -8.85 2.49 -9.22
CA VAL A 265 -9.25 3.27 -10.40
C VAL A 265 -10.27 4.34 -10.02
N PHE A 266 -11.25 4.03 -9.17
CA PHE A 266 -12.27 4.99 -8.72
C PHE A 266 -11.65 6.15 -7.94
N ARG A 267 -10.68 5.88 -7.09
CA ARG A 267 -9.91 6.93 -6.39
C ARG A 267 -9.11 7.79 -7.38
N HIS A 268 -8.45 7.20 -8.37
CA HIS A 268 -7.73 7.93 -9.40
C HIS A 268 -8.65 8.77 -10.28
N SER A 269 -9.83 8.25 -10.63
CA SER A 269 -10.82 8.97 -11.43
C SER A 269 -11.39 10.16 -10.66
N TRP A 270 -11.71 9.98 -9.38
CA TRP A 270 -12.11 11.09 -8.53
C TRP A 270 -11.05 12.21 -8.54
N ALA A 271 -9.79 11.87 -8.33
CA ALA A 271 -8.70 12.85 -8.32
C ALA A 271 -8.50 13.54 -9.66
N THR A 272 -8.63 12.81 -10.76
CA THR A 272 -8.50 13.35 -12.11
C THR A 272 -9.65 14.30 -12.45
N ILE A 273 -10.89 13.93 -12.13
CA ILE A 273 -12.08 14.77 -12.33
C ILE A 273 -11.98 16.01 -11.43
N ALA A 274 -11.58 15.87 -10.18
CA ALA A 274 -11.39 16.99 -9.26
C ALA A 274 -10.41 18.03 -9.82
N GLN A 275 -9.29 17.58 -10.36
CA GLN A 275 -8.27 18.48 -10.90
C GLN A 275 -8.66 19.03 -12.28
N ASN A 276 -9.03 18.16 -13.22
CA ASN A 276 -9.17 18.54 -14.63
C ASN A 276 -10.54 19.14 -14.95
N ASP A 277 -11.62 18.58 -14.36
CA ASP A 277 -13.00 18.94 -14.71
C ASP A 277 -13.64 19.89 -13.68
N CYS A 278 -13.10 19.94 -12.44
CA CYS A 278 -13.56 20.84 -11.39
C CYS A 278 -12.57 21.95 -11.05
N GLY A 279 -11.38 21.99 -11.67
CA GLY A 279 -10.39 23.05 -11.51
C GLY A 279 -9.71 23.10 -10.13
N ALA A 280 -9.70 21.98 -9.39
CA ALA A 280 -9.06 21.94 -8.09
C ALA A 280 -7.53 21.99 -8.18
N SER A 281 -6.88 22.70 -7.24
CA SER A 281 -5.42 22.69 -7.15
C SER A 281 -4.88 21.30 -6.78
N THR A 282 -3.64 21.02 -7.17
CA THR A 282 -2.99 19.76 -6.81
C THR A 282 -2.90 19.56 -5.29
N GLU A 283 -2.73 20.66 -4.54
CA GLU A 283 -2.67 20.65 -3.08
C GLU A 283 -4.02 20.25 -2.48
N LEU A 284 -5.13 20.82 -2.98
CA LEU A 284 -6.47 20.46 -2.51
C LEU A 284 -6.81 19.00 -2.84
N VAL A 285 -6.45 18.52 -4.03
CA VAL A 285 -6.60 17.10 -4.40
C VAL A 285 -5.75 16.21 -3.50
N ALA A 286 -4.50 16.58 -3.24
CA ALA A 286 -3.62 15.82 -2.35
C ALA A 286 -4.16 15.79 -0.90
N PHE A 287 -4.67 16.92 -0.40
CA PHE A 287 -5.31 17.01 0.90
C PHE A 287 -6.57 16.14 0.97
N SER A 288 -7.45 16.20 -0.03
CA SER A 288 -8.65 15.36 -0.14
C SER A 288 -8.33 13.87 -0.16
N LEU A 289 -7.21 13.48 -0.76
CA LEU A 289 -6.73 12.11 -0.79
C LEU A 289 -5.92 11.73 0.48
N ASN A 290 -5.81 12.62 1.46
CA ASN A 290 -4.99 12.43 2.65
C ASN A 290 -3.55 12.00 2.32
N HIS A 291 -2.92 12.70 1.38
CA HIS A 291 -1.50 12.57 1.09
C HIS A 291 -0.69 13.48 2.00
N ALA A 292 0.55 13.08 2.32
CA ALA A 292 1.46 13.92 3.09
C ALA A 292 1.73 15.24 2.34
N SER A 293 1.62 16.34 3.05
CA SER A 293 1.91 17.67 2.51
C SER A 293 3.42 17.88 2.31
N ALA A 294 3.76 18.68 1.28
CA ALA A 294 5.10 19.20 1.10
C ALA A 294 5.40 20.40 2.05
N HIS A 295 4.37 20.99 2.68
CA HIS A 295 4.45 22.22 3.48
C HIS A 295 4.20 21.99 4.98
N LYS A 296 4.77 20.94 5.55
CA LYS A 296 4.55 20.51 6.94
C LYS A 296 4.71 21.62 7.98
N VAL A 297 5.73 22.47 7.83
CA VAL A 297 6.01 23.57 8.78
C VAL A 297 4.86 24.59 8.77
N THR A 298 4.41 25.02 7.59
CA THR A 298 3.31 26.00 7.46
C THR A 298 1.98 25.42 7.96
N GLU A 299 1.73 24.13 7.76
CA GLU A 299 0.52 23.46 8.26
C GLU A 299 0.41 23.45 9.78
N GLY A 300 1.53 23.52 10.50
CA GLY A 300 1.55 23.61 11.97
C GLY A 300 0.92 24.92 12.51
N TYR A 301 0.86 25.96 11.71
CA TYR A 301 0.27 27.25 12.08
C TYR A 301 -1.19 27.42 11.66
N ILE A 302 -1.73 26.51 10.85
CA ILE A 302 -3.05 26.64 10.23
C ILE A 302 -4.02 25.62 10.82
N ARG A 303 -5.15 26.10 11.37
CA ARG A 303 -6.26 25.21 11.73
C ARG A 303 -6.87 24.64 10.45
N LYS A 304 -6.80 23.32 10.27
CA LYS A 304 -7.35 22.63 9.09
C LYS A 304 -8.86 22.78 9.03
N SER A 305 -9.40 23.16 7.86
CA SER A 305 -10.81 23.08 7.51
C SER A 305 -11.01 22.01 6.44
N TYR A 306 -12.03 21.20 6.59
CA TYR A 306 -12.39 20.15 5.64
C TYR A 306 -13.53 20.58 4.69
N ASP A 307 -14.14 21.74 4.90
CA ASP A 307 -15.18 22.30 4.02
C ASP A 307 -14.76 22.40 2.54
N PRO A 308 -13.50 22.75 2.18
CA PRO A 308 -13.09 22.75 0.79
C PRO A 308 -13.14 21.36 0.13
N ILE A 309 -12.91 20.31 0.91
CA ILE A 309 -13.01 18.91 0.42
C ILE A 309 -14.47 18.59 0.11
N ASP A 310 -15.39 18.92 1.01
CA ASP A 310 -16.82 18.65 0.85
C ASP A 310 -17.36 19.35 -0.40
N LYS A 311 -17.05 20.66 -0.56
CA LYS A 311 -17.45 21.43 -1.74
C LYS A 311 -16.87 20.88 -3.04
N LEU A 312 -15.63 20.44 -3.03
CA LEU A 312 -15.01 19.80 -4.19
C LEU A 312 -15.64 18.45 -4.50
N ASN A 313 -15.89 17.65 -3.46
CA ASN A 313 -16.50 16.34 -3.60
C ASN A 313 -17.92 16.41 -4.20
N GLU A 314 -18.73 17.37 -3.78
CA GLU A 314 -20.05 17.63 -4.39
C GLU A 314 -19.94 17.94 -5.89
N LYS A 315 -18.99 18.80 -6.29
CA LYS A 315 -18.76 19.09 -7.72
C LYS A 315 -18.38 17.86 -8.51
N VAL A 316 -17.47 17.01 -7.97
CA VAL A 316 -17.03 15.78 -8.63
C VAL A 316 -18.18 14.78 -8.75
N ILE A 317 -18.99 14.61 -7.70
CA ILE A 317 -20.16 13.73 -7.70
C ILE A 317 -21.18 14.18 -8.77
N THR A 318 -21.48 15.47 -8.81
CA THR A 318 -22.40 16.05 -9.81
C THR A 318 -21.95 15.74 -11.24
N LYS A 319 -20.64 15.76 -11.57
CA LYS A 319 -20.16 15.42 -12.92
C LYS A 319 -20.48 13.99 -13.35
N VAL A 320 -20.65 13.08 -12.42
CA VAL A 320 -20.86 11.65 -12.72
C VAL A 320 -22.32 11.24 -12.55
N PHE A 321 -23.06 11.82 -11.60
CA PHE A 321 -24.41 11.37 -11.22
C PHE A 321 -25.53 12.36 -11.59
N SER A 322 -25.18 13.48 -12.23
CA SER A 322 -26.16 14.39 -12.84
C SER A 322 -26.47 14.04 -14.28
#